data_38f3e64d1a0cc85eccb27779f28b6885
#
_entry.id   38f3e64d1a0cc85eccb27779f28b6885
#
_cell.length_a   1.000
_cell.length_b   1.000
_cell.length_c   1.000
_cell.angle_alpha   90.00
_cell.angle_beta   90.00
_cell.angle_gamma   90.00
#
_symmetry.space_group_name_H-M   'P 1'
#
loop_
_entity.id
_entity.type
_entity.pdbx_description
1 polymer ?
#
loop_
_entity_poly.entity_id
_entity_poly.type
_entity_poly.pdbx_seq_one_letter_code
_entity_poly.pdbx_strand_id
1 'polypeptide(L)'
;TIYNEELACNITHTHSVLIGGDAEVKCWEVLHDKLKATGQLDELAYDVLLAPHHCSWRSLANDSESQCEDPQLNESAHAALSFANPDALILCSSQEFGEKTPPSQRARDEYEKILKDKKGGEFLAVVEQGEDADGNPNSLMITFTEGKPKKTKKTQKRDFSTVANPAAVSKNGKSTYA
;
A
#
# COMPACT_ATOMS: atom_id res chain seq x y z
N THR A 1 -1.75 4.74 22.82
CA THR A 1 -2.45 3.70 23.60
C THR A 1 -3.42 4.41 24.52
N ILE A 2 -4.71 4.30 24.27
CA ILE A 2 -5.75 4.83 25.14
C ILE A 2 -6.15 3.66 26.05
N TYR A 3 -5.78 3.72 27.32
CA TYR A 3 -6.25 2.80 28.32
C TYR A 3 -7.62 3.29 28.82
N ASN A 4 -8.63 2.47 28.68
CA ASN A 4 -9.91 2.67 29.31
C ASN A 4 -10.07 1.61 30.39
N GLU A 5 -9.95 1.99 31.66
CA GLU A 5 -9.92 1.08 32.82
C GLU A 5 -11.25 0.35 33.07
N GLU A 6 -12.33 0.70 32.38
CA GLU A 6 -13.66 0.09 32.61
C GLU A 6 -13.96 -1.15 31.75
N LEU A 7 -13.06 -1.56 30.87
CA LEU A 7 -13.29 -2.71 29.99
C LEU A 7 -12.16 -3.74 30.14
N ALA A 8 -12.16 -4.44 31.23
CA ALA A 8 -11.23 -5.54 31.52
C ALA A 8 -11.32 -6.74 30.54
N CYS A 9 -11.90 -6.55 29.36
CA CYS A 9 -12.04 -7.56 28.32
C CYS A 9 -11.91 -6.98 26.89
N ASN A 10 -11.27 -5.82 26.73
CA ASN A 10 -11.04 -5.28 25.40
C ASN A 10 -9.78 -5.90 24.80
N ILE A 11 -10.01 -6.88 23.94
CA ILE A 11 -9.03 -7.28 22.94
C ILE A 11 -8.85 -6.07 22.02
N THR A 12 -7.78 -5.31 22.21
CA THR A 12 -7.38 -4.24 21.31
C THR A 12 -6.89 -4.91 20.02
N HIS A 13 -7.68 -4.90 18.97
CA HIS A 13 -7.21 -5.30 17.65
C HIS A 13 -6.30 -4.18 17.13
N THR A 14 -5.02 -4.46 17.04
CA THR A 14 -4.07 -3.60 16.35
C THR A 14 -4.00 -4.02 14.89
N HIS A 15 -4.12 -3.06 13.98
CA HIS A 15 -3.96 -3.31 12.56
C HIS A 15 -2.61 -2.76 12.11
N SER A 16 -1.93 -3.53 11.25
CA SER A 16 -0.64 -3.16 10.71
C SER A 16 -0.77 -2.76 9.25
N VAL A 17 -0.26 -1.57 8.93
CA VAL A 17 -0.18 -1.07 7.55
C VAL A 17 1.28 -0.91 7.19
N LEU A 18 1.72 -1.65 6.18
CA LEU A 18 3.09 -1.59 5.67
C LEU A 18 3.16 -0.72 4.42
N ILE A 19 3.96 0.32 4.46
CA ILE A 19 4.14 1.27 3.36
C ILE A 19 5.61 1.32 2.99
N GLY A 20 5.97 0.74 1.86
CA GLY A 20 7.35 0.67 1.39
C GLY A 20 7.80 1.87 0.53
N GLY A 21 6.87 2.74 0.11
CA GLY A 21 7.18 3.80 -0.86
C GLY A 21 7.83 3.22 -2.11
N ASP A 22 8.93 3.81 -2.55
CA ASP A 22 9.68 3.34 -3.72
C ASP A 22 10.80 2.35 -3.36
N ALA A 23 10.65 1.60 -2.26
CA ALA A 23 11.63 0.62 -1.84
C ALA A 23 11.78 -0.50 -2.89
N GLU A 24 12.99 -0.63 -3.42
CA GLU A 24 13.38 -1.72 -4.31
C GLU A 24 13.91 -2.93 -3.52
N VAL A 25 14.16 -4.02 -4.23
CA VAL A 25 14.59 -5.32 -3.71
C VAL A 25 15.64 -5.25 -2.61
N LYS A 26 16.65 -4.39 -2.75
CA LYS A 26 17.73 -4.29 -1.77
C LYS A 26 17.28 -3.79 -0.40
N CYS A 27 16.27 -2.92 -0.36
CA CYS A 27 15.70 -2.45 0.89
C CYS A 27 15.02 -3.59 1.65
N TRP A 28 14.24 -4.40 0.94
CA TRP A 28 13.51 -5.54 1.51
C TRP A 28 14.43 -6.65 1.95
N GLU A 29 15.45 -6.98 1.14
CA GLU A 29 16.49 -7.94 1.48
C GLU A 29 17.21 -7.56 2.79
N VAL A 30 17.69 -6.32 2.87
CA VAL A 30 18.41 -5.85 4.07
C VAL A 30 17.51 -5.81 5.30
N LEU A 31 16.24 -5.40 5.13
CA LEU A 31 15.26 -5.37 6.22
C LEU A 31 14.98 -6.79 6.73
N HIS A 32 14.68 -7.72 5.82
CA HIS A 32 14.45 -9.13 6.16
C HIS A 32 15.63 -9.72 6.92
N ASP A 33 16.84 -9.56 6.39
CA ASP A 33 18.03 -10.18 6.99
C ASP A 33 18.35 -9.61 8.38
N LYS A 34 18.13 -8.30 8.59
CA LYS A 34 18.28 -7.67 9.91
C LYS A 34 17.26 -8.21 10.91
N LEU A 35 15.98 -8.26 10.54
CA LEU A 35 14.93 -8.73 11.42
C LEU A 35 15.08 -10.23 11.70
N LYS A 36 15.52 -11.01 10.72
CA LYS A 36 15.83 -12.42 10.90
C LYS A 36 16.98 -12.63 11.90
N ALA A 37 18.03 -11.82 11.80
CA ALA A 37 19.17 -11.91 12.71
C ALA A 37 18.82 -11.57 14.17
N THR A 38 17.77 -10.75 14.38
CA THR A 38 17.28 -10.36 15.72
C THR A 38 16.07 -11.17 16.19
N GLY A 39 15.57 -12.10 15.38
CA GLY A 39 14.37 -12.88 15.70
C GLY A 39 13.06 -12.08 15.68
N GLN A 40 13.01 -10.99 14.92
CA GLN A 40 11.90 -10.02 14.89
C GLN A 40 11.15 -10.03 13.54
N LEU A 41 11.12 -11.14 12.82
CA LEU A 41 10.43 -11.22 11.52
C LEU A 41 8.93 -10.90 11.60
N ASP A 42 8.31 -11.15 12.75
CA ASP A 42 6.88 -10.84 12.97
C ASP A 42 6.57 -9.33 12.84
N GLU A 43 7.57 -8.46 12.98
CA GLU A 43 7.40 -7.01 12.73
C GLU A 43 7.09 -6.68 11.27
N LEU A 44 7.31 -7.62 10.34
CA LEU A 44 6.91 -7.47 8.94
C LEU A 44 5.43 -7.81 8.69
N ALA A 45 4.72 -8.34 9.68
CA ALA A 45 3.32 -8.73 9.52
C ALA A 45 2.43 -7.53 9.20
N TYR A 46 1.54 -7.69 8.22
CA TYR A 46 0.63 -6.63 7.80
C TYR A 46 -0.77 -7.13 7.50
N ASP A 47 -1.74 -6.26 7.79
CA ASP A 47 -3.14 -6.40 7.34
C ASP A 47 -3.35 -5.66 6.01
N VAL A 48 -2.58 -4.60 5.78
CA VAL A 48 -2.59 -3.84 4.53
C VAL A 48 -1.15 -3.55 4.09
N LEU A 49 -0.81 -3.93 2.87
CA LEU A 49 0.44 -3.53 2.20
C LEU A 49 0.12 -2.55 1.08
N LEU A 50 0.78 -1.41 1.05
CA LEU A 50 0.87 -0.62 -0.18
C LEU A 50 2.02 -1.18 -1.01
N ALA A 51 1.69 -1.80 -2.14
CA ALA A 51 2.65 -2.46 -3.02
C ALA A 51 3.79 -1.49 -3.38
N PRO A 52 5.05 -1.84 -3.05
CA PRO A 52 6.17 -0.92 -3.21
C PRO A 52 6.41 -0.56 -4.67
N HIS A 53 6.92 0.64 -4.89
CA HIS A 53 7.34 1.15 -6.19
C HIS A 53 6.26 0.93 -7.27
N HIS A 54 5.00 1.27 -6.93
CA HIS A 54 3.84 1.15 -7.83
C HIS A 54 3.63 -0.27 -8.41
N CYS A 55 3.85 -1.31 -7.59
CA CYS A 55 3.83 -2.70 -8.02
C CYS A 55 4.94 -3.02 -9.05
N SER A 56 6.14 -2.50 -8.85
CA SER A 56 7.29 -2.80 -9.70
C SER A 56 7.88 -4.17 -9.40
N TRP A 57 8.30 -4.89 -10.44
CA TRP A 57 9.08 -6.13 -10.30
C TRP A 57 10.40 -5.91 -9.54
N ARG A 58 10.98 -4.71 -9.63
CA ARG A 58 12.21 -4.34 -8.92
C ARG A 58 12.09 -4.33 -7.39
N SER A 59 10.91 -4.42 -6.85
CA SER A 59 10.71 -4.64 -5.42
C SER A 59 10.91 -6.10 -5.00
N LEU A 60 10.84 -7.02 -5.96
CA LEU A 60 10.91 -8.47 -5.76
C LEU A 60 12.16 -9.11 -6.37
N ALA A 61 12.84 -8.46 -7.31
CA ALA A 61 13.96 -9.00 -8.05
C ALA A 61 15.08 -7.99 -8.26
N ASN A 62 16.33 -8.48 -8.39
CA ASN A 62 17.49 -7.63 -8.66
C ASN A 62 17.49 -7.10 -10.09
N ASP A 63 17.02 -7.91 -11.04
CA ASP A 63 16.98 -7.57 -12.44
C ASP A 63 15.61 -7.02 -12.81
N SER A 64 15.58 -6.01 -13.69
CA SER A 64 14.35 -5.49 -14.25
C SER A 64 13.84 -6.35 -15.41
N GLU A 65 12.52 -6.37 -15.62
CA GLU A 65 11.89 -7.06 -16.76
C GLU A 65 12.35 -6.52 -18.12
N SER A 66 12.80 -5.27 -18.17
CA SER A 66 13.31 -4.66 -19.41
C SER A 66 14.75 -5.05 -19.76
N GLN A 67 15.52 -5.57 -18.80
CA GLN A 67 16.93 -5.90 -18.95
C GLN A 67 17.20 -7.39 -18.91
N CYS A 68 16.27 -8.18 -18.40
CA CYS A 68 16.39 -9.64 -18.26
C CYS A 68 15.08 -10.30 -18.69
N GLU A 69 15.19 -11.28 -19.60
CA GLU A 69 14.01 -12.00 -20.10
C GLU A 69 13.31 -12.81 -19.00
N ASP A 70 14.09 -13.37 -18.07
CA ASP A 70 13.55 -14.14 -16.93
C ASP A 70 14.20 -13.71 -15.60
N PRO A 71 13.85 -12.51 -15.09
CA PRO A 71 14.39 -12.01 -13.83
C PRO A 71 13.87 -12.84 -12.66
N GLN A 72 14.80 -13.39 -11.87
CA GLN A 72 14.47 -14.28 -10.76
C GLN A 72 14.10 -13.51 -9.50
N LEU A 73 13.18 -14.06 -8.71
CA LEU A 73 12.82 -13.54 -7.40
C LEU A 73 14.05 -13.53 -6.47
N ASN A 74 14.18 -12.44 -5.72
CA ASN A 74 15.08 -12.41 -4.58
C ASN A 74 14.38 -13.03 -3.37
N GLU A 75 14.90 -14.13 -2.84
CA GLU A 75 14.25 -14.91 -1.78
C GLU A 75 14.02 -14.09 -0.50
N SER A 76 14.99 -13.30 -0.06
CA SER A 76 14.86 -12.47 1.15
C SER A 76 13.84 -11.36 0.97
N ALA A 77 13.83 -10.68 -0.18
CA ALA A 77 12.85 -9.63 -0.46
C ALA A 77 11.43 -10.20 -0.58
N HIS A 78 11.27 -11.31 -1.29
CA HIS A 78 9.99 -12.00 -1.38
C HIS A 78 9.52 -12.46 0.00
N ALA A 79 10.41 -13.05 0.81
CA ALA A 79 10.08 -13.45 2.18
C ALA A 79 9.63 -12.25 3.03
N ALA A 80 10.32 -11.10 2.94
CA ALA A 80 9.91 -9.89 3.66
C ALA A 80 8.49 -9.45 3.33
N LEU A 81 8.10 -9.52 2.06
CA LEU A 81 6.78 -9.12 1.58
C LEU A 81 5.70 -10.21 1.75
N SER A 82 6.08 -11.41 2.21
CA SER A 82 5.17 -12.55 2.41
C SER A 82 4.58 -12.65 3.83
N PHE A 83 4.80 -11.64 4.69
CA PHE A 83 4.25 -11.62 6.06
C PHE A 83 2.81 -11.09 6.11
N ALA A 84 2.02 -11.36 5.07
CA ALA A 84 0.60 -11.03 5.05
C ALA A 84 -0.16 -11.79 6.15
N ASN A 85 -0.98 -11.08 6.93
CA ASN A 85 -1.96 -11.70 7.82
C ASN A 85 -3.10 -12.34 7.02
N PRO A 86 -3.87 -13.27 7.61
CA PRO A 86 -5.08 -13.77 6.97
C PRO A 86 -6.04 -12.62 6.59
N ASP A 87 -6.63 -12.70 5.40
CA ASP A 87 -7.50 -11.66 4.83
C ASP A 87 -6.82 -10.29 4.58
N ALA A 88 -5.50 -10.24 4.53
CA ALA A 88 -4.78 -9.01 4.23
C ALA A 88 -5.13 -8.43 2.86
N LEU A 89 -4.97 -7.13 2.72
CA LEU A 89 -5.13 -6.42 1.45
C LEU A 89 -3.78 -5.95 0.93
N ILE A 90 -3.51 -6.16 -0.35
CA ILE A 90 -2.38 -5.54 -1.03
C ILE A 90 -2.92 -4.51 -2.02
N LEU A 91 -2.55 -3.26 -1.82
CA LEU A 91 -3.03 -2.11 -2.59
C LEU A 91 -1.98 -1.68 -3.59
N CYS A 92 -2.36 -1.53 -4.84
CA CYS A 92 -1.50 -0.99 -5.88
C CYS A 92 -1.97 0.41 -6.30
N SER A 93 -1.14 1.42 -6.05
CA SER A 93 -1.34 2.79 -6.54
C SER A 93 -0.50 2.99 -7.79
N SER A 94 -1.08 2.68 -8.96
CA SER A 94 -0.40 2.75 -10.25
C SER A 94 -1.36 3.14 -11.36
N GLN A 95 -0.84 3.35 -12.55
CA GLN A 95 -1.61 3.34 -13.78
C GLN A 95 -2.09 1.92 -14.14
N GLU A 96 -2.79 1.76 -15.25
CA GLU A 96 -3.24 0.46 -15.74
C GLU A 96 -2.07 -0.49 -16.01
N PHE A 97 -2.32 -1.80 -15.75
CA PHE A 97 -1.38 -2.85 -16.09
C PHE A 97 -1.33 -3.02 -17.60
N GLY A 98 -0.13 -3.05 -18.17
CA GLY A 98 0.06 -3.13 -19.62
C GLY A 98 1.52 -3.36 -20.00
N GLU A 99 1.90 -2.89 -21.19
CA GLU A 99 3.26 -3.08 -21.71
C GLU A 99 4.32 -2.26 -20.97
N LYS A 100 3.92 -1.17 -20.34
CA LYS A 100 4.84 -0.29 -19.59
C LYS A 100 4.90 -0.68 -18.13
N THR A 101 6.10 -0.76 -17.58
CA THR A 101 6.34 -1.05 -16.15
C THR A 101 6.97 0.16 -15.45
N PRO A 102 6.67 0.45 -14.17
CA PRO A 102 5.59 -0.12 -13.39
C PRO A 102 4.20 0.33 -13.85
N PRO A 103 3.11 -0.40 -13.54
CA PRO A 103 3.06 -1.63 -12.77
C PRO A 103 3.46 -2.88 -13.57
N SER A 104 3.95 -3.90 -12.86
CA SER A 104 4.34 -5.19 -13.43
C SER A 104 3.26 -6.24 -13.17
N GLN A 105 2.77 -6.89 -14.23
CA GLN A 105 1.85 -8.02 -14.09
C GLN A 105 2.49 -9.18 -13.33
N ARG A 106 3.77 -9.45 -13.55
CA ARG A 106 4.54 -10.47 -12.85
C ARG A 106 4.60 -10.22 -11.34
N ALA A 107 4.79 -8.95 -10.94
CA ALA A 107 4.76 -8.58 -9.53
C ALA A 107 3.37 -8.76 -8.91
N ARG A 108 2.31 -8.39 -9.63
CA ARG A 108 0.94 -8.64 -9.22
C ARG A 108 0.69 -10.12 -8.98
N ASP A 109 1.09 -10.97 -9.92
CA ASP A 109 0.90 -12.42 -9.83
C ASP A 109 1.58 -13.01 -8.58
N GLU A 110 2.76 -12.49 -8.20
CA GLU A 110 3.44 -12.90 -6.96
C GLU A 110 2.71 -12.40 -5.71
N TYR A 111 2.20 -11.17 -5.69
CA TYR A 111 1.39 -10.68 -4.57
C TYR A 111 0.09 -11.46 -4.42
N GLU A 112 -0.57 -11.82 -5.51
CA GLU A 112 -1.77 -12.67 -5.48
C GLU A 112 -1.46 -14.08 -4.95
N LYS A 113 -0.29 -14.66 -5.27
CA LYS A 113 0.17 -15.93 -4.69
C LYS A 113 0.37 -15.82 -3.18
N ILE A 114 1.06 -14.75 -2.72
CA ILE A 114 1.25 -14.50 -1.28
C ILE A 114 -0.10 -14.49 -0.55
N LEU A 115 -1.09 -13.76 -1.06
CA LEU A 115 -2.42 -13.67 -0.45
C LEU A 115 -3.15 -15.02 -0.45
N LYS A 116 -3.06 -15.78 -1.54
CA LYS A 116 -3.66 -17.11 -1.67
C LYS A 116 -3.10 -18.10 -0.65
N ASP A 117 -1.79 -18.07 -0.43
CA ASP A 117 -1.12 -18.95 0.53
C ASP A 117 -1.50 -18.63 1.99
N LYS A 118 -1.95 -17.40 2.27
CA LYS A 118 -2.39 -16.92 3.59
C LYS A 118 -3.89 -17.06 3.87
N LYS A 119 -4.61 -17.86 3.07
CA LYS A 119 -6.04 -18.17 3.24
C LYS A 119 -6.96 -16.96 3.16
N GLY A 120 -6.83 -16.19 2.14
CA GLY A 120 -7.69 -15.06 1.91
C GLY A 120 -6.90 -13.80 1.67
N GLY A 121 -7.61 -12.71 1.50
CA GLY A 121 -7.05 -11.45 1.11
C GLY A 121 -7.34 -11.10 -0.34
N GLU A 122 -7.07 -9.87 -0.70
CA GLU A 122 -7.40 -9.34 -2.03
C GLU A 122 -6.30 -8.39 -2.49
N PHE A 123 -5.89 -8.52 -3.75
CA PHE A 123 -5.09 -7.51 -4.43
C PHE A 123 -6.01 -6.46 -5.06
N LEU A 124 -5.76 -5.19 -4.79
CA LEU A 124 -6.62 -4.09 -5.20
C LEU A 124 -5.80 -3.01 -5.94
N ALA A 125 -5.94 -2.92 -7.25
CA ALA A 125 -5.41 -1.79 -8.00
C ALA A 125 -6.38 -0.60 -7.93
N VAL A 126 -5.87 0.59 -7.59
CA VAL A 126 -6.69 1.80 -7.47
C VAL A 126 -7.33 2.16 -8.81
N VAL A 127 -6.60 1.99 -9.91
CA VAL A 127 -7.08 2.26 -11.28
C VAL A 127 -8.27 1.37 -11.68
N GLU A 128 -8.36 0.15 -11.12
CA GLU A 128 -9.44 -0.79 -11.43
C GLU A 128 -10.74 -0.51 -10.64
N GLN A 129 -10.78 0.55 -9.83
CA GLN A 129 -11.99 0.89 -9.05
C GLN A 129 -13.05 1.61 -9.89
N GLY A 130 -12.75 1.89 -11.16
CA GLY A 130 -13.63 2.59 -12.09
C GLY A 130 -13.75 4.08 -11.80
N GLU A 131 -14.75 4.69 -12.42
CA GLU A 131 -15.03 6.12 -12.34
C GLU A 131 -16.39 6.37 -11.69
N ASP A 132 -16.57 7.56 -11.14
CA ASP A 132 -17.87 8.06 -10.67
C ASP A 132 -18.73 8.55 -11.84
N ALA A 133 -19.94 9.05 -11.55
CA ALA A 133 -20.86 9.54 -12.56
C ALA A 133 -20.35 10.77 -13.31
N ASP A 134 -19.35 11.45 -12.79
CA ASP A 134 -18.75 12.64 -13.36
C ASP A 134 -17.43 12.33 -14.11
N GLY A 135 -17.05 11.05 -14.22
CA GLY A 135 -15.82 10.57 -14.89
C GLY A 135 -14.55 10.73 -14.06
N ASN A 136 -14.66 10.93 -12.74
CA ASN A 136 -13.49 10.99 -11.87
C ASN A 136 -13.17 9.61 -11.33
N PRO A 137 -11.86 9.26 -11.15
CA PRO A 137 -11.47 8.00 -10.57
C PRO A 137 -12.10 7.79 -9.17
N ASN A 138 -12.66 6.62 -8.93
CA ASN A 138 -13.20 6.26 -7.64
C ASN A 138 -12.08 6.13 -6.60
N SER A 139 -12.31 6.69 -5.42
CA SER A 139 -11.40 6.53 -4.29
C SER A 139 -11.54 5.13 -3.70
N LEU A 140 -10.41 4.46 -3.49
CA LEU A 140 -10.35 3.23 -2.69
C LEU A 140 -10.32 3.62 -1.21
N MET A 141 -11.31 3.15 -0.45
CA MET A 141 -11.36 3.33 1.00
C MET A 141 -11.23 1.98 1.70
N ILE A 142 -10.29 1.89 2.61
CA ILE A 142 -10.13 0.74 3.49
C ILE A 142 -10.64 1.10 4.87
N THR A 143 -11.51 0.26 5.41
CA THR A 143 -12.06 0.41 6.75
C THR A 143 -11.63 -0.78 7.59
N PHE A 144 -11.11 -0.53 8.77
CA PHE A 144 -10.78 -1.56 9.73
C PHE A 144 -11.95 -1.74 10.69
N THR A 145 -12.55 -2.92 10.68
CA THR A 145 -13.64 -3.28 11.59
C THR A 145 -13.37 -4.66 12.18
N GLU A 146 -13.47 -4.78 13.50
CA GLU A 146 -13.40 -6.04 14.25
C GLU A 146 -12.47 -7.12 13.65
N GLY A 147 -11.18 -6.76 13.52
CA GLY A 147 -10.12 -7.71 13.19
C GLY A 147 -9.83 -7.91 11.71
N LYS A 148 -10.49 -7.20 10.76
CA LYS A 148 -10.19 -7.36 9.33
C LYS A 148 -10.27 -6.05 8.56
N PRO A 149 -9.32 -5.78 7.62
CA PRO A 149 -9.48 -4.70 6.68
C PRO A 149 -10.58 -5.05 5.67
N LYS A 150 -11.41 -4.08 5.34
CA LYS A 150 -12.48 -4.24 4.33
C LYS A 150 -12.43 -3.09 3.33
N LYS A 151 -12.52 -3.42 2.06
CA LYS A 151 -12.77 -2.46 1.00
C LYS A 151 -14.18 -1.89 1.16
N THR A 152 -14.28 -0.57 1.24
CA THR A 152 -15.56 0.15 1.29
C THR A 152 -15.72 0.96 0.02
N LYS A 153 -16.81 0.74 -0.71
CA LYS A 153 -17.19 1.64 -1.84
C LYS A 153 -17.76 2.92 -1.24
N LYS A 154 -17.13 4.05 -1.50
CA LYS A 154 -17.64 5.35 -1.09
C LYS A 154 -18.55 5.90 -2.18
N THR A 155 -19.84 5.83 -1.95
CA THR A 155 -20.88 6.50 -2.75
C THR A 155 -21.23 7.86 -2.12
N GLN A 156 -20.26 8.70 -1.78
CA GLN A 156 -20.57 10.03 -1.29
C GLN A 156 -19.98 11.09 -2.23
N LYS A 157 -20.86 11.89 -2.83
CA LYS A 157 -20.46 13.18 -3.37
C LYS A 157 -19.79 13.97 -2.24
N ARG A 158 -18.51 14.30 -2.40
CA ARG A 158 -17.89 15.30 -1.53
C ARG A 158 -18.49 16.65 -1.93
N ASP A 159 -19.35 17.18 -1.09
CA ASP A 159 -19.82 18.53 -1.23
C ASP A 159 -18.70 19.48 -0.80
N PHE A 160 -17.93 19.96 -1.75
CA PHE A 160 -16.87 20.94 -1.52
C PHE A 160 -17.41 22.36 -1.26
N SER A 161 -18.73 22.53 -1.18
CA SER A 161 -19.38 23.83 -0.99
C SER A 161 -19.12 24.47 0.39
N THR A 162 -18.52 23.73 1.33
CA THR A 162 -18.25 24.21 2.70
C THR A 162 -16.79 24.49 3.03
N VAL A 163 -15.88 24.45 2.05
CA VAL A 163 -14.54 25.00 2.27
C VAL A 163 -14.65 26.51 2.18
N ALA A 164 -14.81 27.18 3.34
CA ALA A 164 -14.73 28.62 3.44
C ALA A 164 -13.45 29.11 2.74
N ASN A 165 -13.64 29.98 1.75
CA ASN A 165 -12.56 30.65 1.04
C ASN A 165 -11.64 31.32 2.06
N PRO A 166 -10.37 30.93 2.21
CA PRO A 166 -9.45 31.72 3.04
C PRO A 166 -9.34 33.09 2.40
N ALA A 167 -9.64 34.11 3.19
CA ALA A 167 -9.68 35.51 2.81
C ALA A 167 -8.50 35.87 1.90
N ALA A 168 -8.79 36.58 0.83
CA ALA A 168 -7.86 37.11 -0.13
C ALA A 168 -6.71 37.86 0.60
N VAL A 169 -5.51 37.30 0.55
CA VAL A 169 -4.30 38.01 0.98
C VAL A 169 -4.06 39.12 -0.03
N SER A 170 -4.21 40.34 0.43
CA SER A 170 -3.92 41.58 -0.30
C SER A 170 -2.47 41.55 -0.83
N LYS A 171 -2.33 41.59 -2.16
CA LYS A 171 -1.06 41.84 -2.84
C LYS A 171 -0.72 43.33 -2.73
N ASN A 172 -0.01 43.73 -1.68
CA ASN A 172 0.72 45.00 -1.67
C ASN A 172 2.01 44.80 -0.90
N GLY A 173 3.10 44.64 -1.62
CA GLY A 173 4.46 44.58 -1.08
C GLY A 173 5.46 44.56 -2.22
N LYS A 174 5.77 45.74 -2.78
CA LYS A 174 6.94 45.94 -3.63
C LYS A 174 8.20 45.64 -2.81
N SER A 175 8.94 44.60 -3.17
CA SER A 175 10.31 44.40 -2.67
C SER A 175 11.26 44.94 -3.72
N THR A 176 11.90 46.05 -3.40
CA THR A 176 13.10 46.58 -4.07
C THR A 176 14.32 45.98 -3.37
N TYR A 177 15.08 45.20 -4.12
CA TYR A 177 16.44 44.84 -3.72
C TYR A 177 17.41 45.86 -4.35
N ALA A 178 18.21 46.50 -3.52
CA ALA A 178 19.45 47.19 -3.85
C ALA A 178 20.60 46.18 -3.78
#